data_5f29c965fbd22c05cd324a9722756ff1
#
_entry.id   5f29c965fbd22c05cd324a9722756ff1
#
_cell.length_a   1.000
_cell.length_b   1.000
_cell.length_c   1.000
_cell.angle_alpha   90.00
_cell.angle_beta   90.00
_cell.angle_gamma   90.00
#
_symmetry.space_group_name_H-M   'P 1'
#
loop_
_entity.id
_entity.type
_entity.pdbx_description
1 polymer ?
#
loop_
_entity_poly.entity_id
_entity_poly.type
_entity_poly.pdbx_seq_one_letter_code
_entity_poly.pdbx_strand_id
1 'polypeptide(L)' 'VLKLLSIQLELEVPLLQWRSNPADCCRRALLSRGEPLRWAITAAEVQAEVQWLQLEAVLIV' A
#
# COMPACT_ATOMS: atom_id res chain seq x y z
N VAL A 1 -0.26 -15.59 20.42
CA VAL A 1 -1.59 -15.25 19.88
C VAL A 1 -1.42 -14.30 18.71
N LEU A 2 -1.96 -14.69 17.55
CA LEU A 2 -1.98 -13.84 16.37
C LEU A 2 -3.02 -12.74 16.55
N LYS A 3 -2.62 -11.53 16.20
CA LYS A 3 -3.55 -10.41 16.14
C LYS A 3 -3.67 -9.95 14.69
N LEU A 4 -4.89 -9.73 14.27
CA LEU A 4 -5.20 -9.17 12.95
C LEU A 4 -5.58 -7.71 13.11
N LEU A 5 -5.01 -6.88 12.26
CA LEU A 5 -5.28 -5.46 12.24
C LEU A 5 -5.75 -5.05 10.84
N SER A 6 -6.95 -4.47 10.77
CA SER A 6 -7.45 -3.88 9.53
C SER A 6 -7.06 -2.42 9.49
N ILE A 7 -6.40 -2.00 8.41
CA ILE A 7 -5.95 -0.62 8.26
C ILE A 7 -6.32 -0.05 6.89
N GLN A 8 -6.36 1.27 6.84
CA GLN A 8 -6.40 2.03 5.60
C GLN A 8 -5.14 2.89 5.55
N LEU A 9 -4.52 2.96 4.40
CA LEU A 9 -3.25 3.66 4.22
C LEU A 9 -3.26 4.43 2.91
N GLU A 10 -2.79 5.67 2.94
CA GLU A 10 -2.57 6.47 1.74
C GLU A 10 -1.09 6.48 1.41
N LEU A 11 -0.78 6.34 0.12
CA LEU A 11 0.58 6.40 -0.42
C LEU A 11 0.68 7.45 -1.50
N GLU A 12 1.83 8.11 -1.53
CA GLU A 12 2.26 8.91 -2.66
C GLU A 12 3.60 8.37 -3.13
N VAL A 13 3.67 8.01 -4.41
CA VAL A 13 4.87 7.38 -4.99
C VAL A 13 5.19 8.10 -6.28
N PRO A 14 6.47 8.41 -6.55
CA PRO A 14 6.85 8.93 -7.87
C PRO A 14 6.37 7.99 -8.97
N LEU A 15 5.77 8.56 -10.01
CA LEU A 15 5.11 7.76 -11.04
C LEU A 15 6.04 6.75 -11.71
N LEU A 16 7.29 7.11 -11.96
CA LEU A 16 8.25 6.20 -12.57
C LEU A 16 8.58 5.02 -11.65
N GLN A 17 8.70 5.28 -10.36
CA GLN A 17 8.95 4.23 -9.37
C GLN A 17 7.74 3.29 -9.28
N TRP A 18 6.53 3.85 -9.29
CA TRP A 18 5.31 3.06 -9.30
C TRP A 18 5.23 2.14 -10.50
N ARG A 19 5.50 2.66 -11.70
CA ARG A 19 5.44 1.88 -12.94
C ARG A 19 6.43 0.74 -13.00
N SER A 20 7.59 0.88 -12.35
CA SER A 20 8.60 -0.17 -12.36
C SER A 20 8.20 -1.39 -11.55
N ASN A 21 7.52 -1.21 -10.41
CA ASN A 21 7.06 -2.33 -9.59
C ASN A 21 5.93 -1.92 -8.65
N PRO A 22 4.68 -1.87 -9.15
CA PRO A 22 3.54 -1.43 -8.32
C PRO A 22 3.31 -2.27 -7.07
N ALA A 23 3.36 -3.58 -7.20
CA ALA A 23 3.12 -4.48 -6.07
C ALA A 23 4.14 -4.28 -4.95
N ASP A 24 5.40 -4.07 -5.31
CA ASP A 24 6.47 -3.86 -4.33
C ASP A 24 6.28 -2.54 -3.57
N CYS A 25 5.87 -1.47 -4.25
CA CYS A 25 5.57 -0.20 -3.60
C CYS A 25 4.51 -0.37 -2.50
N CYS A 26 3.42 -1.06 -2.79
CA CYS A 26 2.36 -1.32 -1.83
C CYS A 26 2.85 -2.21 -0.68
N ARG A 27 3.54 -3.28 -1.01
CA ARG A 27 4.03 -4.23 -0.02
C ARG A 27 5.01 -3.60 0.97
N ARG A 28 5.95 -2.81 0.50
CA ARG A 28 6.91 -2.11 1.37
C ARG A 28 6.23 -1.18 2.35
N ALA A 29 5.22 -0.45 1.89
CA ALA A 29 4.47 0.45 2.76
C ALA A 29 3.74 -0.32 3.86
N LEU A 30 3.18 -1.48 3.53
CA LEU A 30 2.47 -2.31 4.50
C LEU A 30 3.41 -3.01 5.48
N LEU A 31 4.60 -3.45 5.02
CA LEU A 31 5.57 -4.12 5.87
C LEU A 31 6.05 -3.26 7.03
N SER A 32 6.03 -1.94 6.89
CA SER A 32 6.37 -1.04 7.99
C SER A 32 5.33 -1.05 9.12
N ARG A 33 4.15 -1.61 8.87
CA ARG A 33 3.02 -1.66 9.83
C ARG A 33 2.79 -3.05 10.39
N GLY A 34 3.17 -4.10 9.68
CA GLY A 34 2.99 -5.48 10.08
C GLY A 34 3.13 -6.41 8.89
N GLU A 35 2.89 -7.70 9.09
CA GLU A 35 2.93 -8.67 8.00
C GLU A 35 1.62 -8.62 7.21
N PRO A 36 1.64 -8.23 5.92
CA PRO A 36 0.41 -8.16 5.15
C PRO A 36 -0.13 -9.56 4.85
N LEU A 37 -1.33 -9.84 5.35
CA LEU A 37 -2.05 -11.06 5.05
C LEU A 37 -2.78 -10.94 3.73
N ARG A 38 -3.44 -9.81 3.51
CA ARG A 38 -4.08 -9.46 2.24
C ARG A 38 -4.22 -7.95 2.16
N TRP A 39 -4.29 -7.43 0.96
CA TRP A 39 -4.46 -6.02 0.73
C TRP A 39 -5.06 -5.75 -0.64
N ALA A 40 -5.65 -4.58 -0.80
CA ALA A 40 -6.22 -4.14 -2.07
C ALA A 40 -6.09 -2.63 -2.23
N ILE A 41 -6.00 -2.20 -3.47
CA ILE A 41 -6.06 -0.78 -3.83
C ILE A 41 -7.53 -0.43 -3.97
N THR A 42 -8.00 0.54 -3.18
CA THR A 42 -9.40 0.97 -3.18
C THR A 42 -9.62 2.25 -3.96
N ALA A 43 -8.57 3.05 -4.16
CA ALA A 43 -8.62 4.26 -4.97
C ALA A 43 -7.22 4.56 -5.50
N ALA A 44 -7.15 5.18 -6.68
CA ALA A 44 -5.88 5.56 -7.29
C ALA A 44 -6.08 6.81 -8.15
N GLU A 45 -5.09 7.69 -8.14
CA GLU A 45 -5.11 8.92 -8.92
C GLU A 45 -3.68 9.34 -9.26
N VAL A 46 -3.49 9.89 -10.44
CA VAL A 46 -2.20 10.43 -10.88
C VAL A 46 -2.32 11.94 -10.97
N GLN A 47 -1.42 12.65 -10.30
CA GLN A 47 -1.30 14.10 -10.39
C GLN A 47 0.17 14.49 -10.40
N ALA A 48 0.55 15.36 -11.36
CA ALA A 48 1.89 15.95 -11.42
C ALA A 48 3.01 14.92 -11.25
N GLU A 49 2.95 13.82 -12.00
CA GLU A 49 3.95 12.75 -11.97
C GLU A 49 4.06 12.00 -10.62
N VAL A 50 3.03 12.13 -9.79
CA VAL A 50 2.90 11.39 -8.54
C VAL A 50 1.71 10.45 -8.63
N GLN A 51 1.91 9.19 -8.27
CA GLN A 51 0.84 8.22 -8.12
C GLN A 51 0.34 8.25 -6.68
N TRP A 52 -0.90 8.66 -6.49
CA TRP A 52 -1.59 8.58 -5.21
C TRP A 52 -2.41 7.29 -5.16
N LEU A 53 -2.41 6.63 -4.03
CA LEU A 53 -3.13 5.38 -3.80
C LEU A 53 -3.75 5.36 -2.43
N GLN A 54 -4.92 4.73 -2.34
CA GLN A 54 -5.51 4.35 -1.07
C GLN A 54 -5.55 2.83 -1.00
N LEU A 55 -5.01 2.28 0.08
CA LEU A 55 -4.95 0.84 0.31
C LEU A 55 -5.81 0.45 1.50
N GLU A 56 -6.43 -0.71 1.42
CA GLU A 56 -6.98 -1.40 2.57
C GLU A 56 -6.24 -2.71 2.76
N ALA A 57 -5.89 -3.02 3.99
CA ALA A 57 -5.12 -4.22 4.28
C ALA A 57 -5.51 -4.84 5.60
N VAL A 58 -5.29 -6.15 5.70
CA VAL A 58 -5.34 -6.90 6.94
C VAL A 58 -3.93 -7.37 7.23
N LEU A 59 -3.42 -6.99 8.39
CA LEU A 59 -2.06 -7.28 8.81
C LEU A 59 -2.05 -8.23 10.01
N ILE A 60 -0.98 -9.01 10.10
CA ILE A 60 -0.66 -9.78 11.30
C ILE A 60 0.33 -8.95 12.11
N VAL A 61 0.00 -8.65 13.33
CA VAL A 61 0.83 -7.83 14.23
C VAL A 61 1.17 -8.56 15.51
#